data_397ab57b199fa3f008138ba3fc2650f2
#
_entry.id   397ab57b199fa3f008138ba3fc2650f2
#
_cell.length_a   1.000
_cell.length_b   1.000
_cell.length_c   1.000
_cell.angle_alpha   90.00
_cell.angle_beta   90.00
_cell.angle_gamma   90.00
#
_symmetry.space_group_name_H-M   'P 1'
#
loop_
_entity.id
_entity.type
_entity.pdbx_description
1 polymer ?
#
loop_
_entity_poly.entity_id
_entity_poly.type
_entity_poly.pdbx_seq_one_letter_code
_entity_poly.pdbx_strand_id
1 'polypeptide(L)'
;MNNNLIEMRDITKSFFIGKPNQLDILKNININISKGEFVAIVGASGSGKSTLMNIIGALDRQTSGEYILDGIDVSKINDNNLSEIRNKKIGFVFQTSNLIPRTNSLHNVELPMLYYGIDRKTRINKAKELLQLVGMEDRMTHLPNELSGGQRQRVAIARALANNPDIILADEPTGALDSETGRIVMDIFHKIHETQGRTIILITHEMKLASETQRIITLKDGEIIGEKNNSYKNIFSLV
;
A
#
# COMPACT_ATOMS: atom_id res chain seq x y z
N MET A 1 6.44 -3.91 24.96
CA MET A 1 6.04 -4.83 23.88
C MET A 1 6.48 -4.21 22.58
N ASN A 2 7.11 -4.97 21.69
CA ASN A 2 7.53 -4.46 20.37
C ASN A 2 6.27 -4.13 19.57
N ASN A 3 6.08 -2.85 19.18
CA ASN A 3 4.88 -2.38 18.45
C ASN A 3 5.11 -2.39 16.93
N ASN A 4 6.19 -3.03 16.48
CA ASN A 4 6.53 -3.08 15.06
C ASN A 4 5.59 -4.03 14.30
N LEU A 5 4.97 -3.50 13.25
CA LEU A 5 4.19 -4.29 12.30
C LEU A 5 5.08 -4.87 11.21
N ILE A 6 6.10 -4.12 10.80
CA ILE A 6 7.10 -4.53 9.83
C ILE A 6 8.48 -4.41 10.45
N GLU A 7 9.29 -5.47 10.35
CA GLU A 7 10.71 -5.46 10.66
C GLU A 7 11.47 -6.08 9.47
N MET A 8 12.34 -5.30 8.88
CA MET A 8 13.25 -5.73 7.82
C MET A 8 14.68 -5.56 8.30
N ARG A 9 15.48 -6.63 8.22
CA ARG A 9 16.89 -6.64 8.67
C ARG A 9 17.77 -7.15 7.56
N ASP A 10 18.74 -6.34 7.16
CA ASP A 10 19.77 -6.64 6.17
C ASP A 10 19.19 -7.15 4.84
N ILE A 11 18.03 -6.60 4.44
CA ILE A 11 17.37 -7.01 3.20
C ILE A 11 18.20 -6.61 1.99
N THR A 12 18.48 -7.59 1.15
CA THR A 12 19.05 -7.37 -0.18
C THR A 12 18.11 -7.87 -1.27
N LYS A 13 18.21 -7.30 -2.45
CA LYS A 13 17.53 -7.82 -3.65
C LYS A 13 18.45 -7.68 -4.86
N SER A 14 18.79 -8.83 -5.44
CA SER A 14 19.59 -8.94 -6.66
C SER A 14 18.84 -9.72 -7.72
N PHE A 15 18.99 -9.32 -8.97
CA PHE A 15 18.49 -10.03 -10.14
C PHE A 15 19.67 -10.62 -10.92
N PHE A 16 19.44 -11.69 -11.68
CA PHE A 16 20.44 -12.37 -12.50
C PHE A 16 21.68 -12.82 -11.71
N ILE A 17 21.48 -13.32 -10.50
CA ILE A 17 22.54 -13.72 -9.57
C ILE A 17 23.50 -14.71 -10.24
N GLY A 18 24.83 -14.45 -10.09
CA GLY A 18 25.89 -15.26 -10.65
C GLY A 18 26.10 -15.13 -12.16
N LYS A 19 25.41 -14.16 -12.80
CA LYS A 19 25.58 -13.85 -14.23
C LYS A 19 26.35 -12.54 -14.42
N PRO A 20 27.00 -12.33 -15.59
CA PRO A 20 27.74 -11.09 -15.85
C PRO A 20 26.91 -9.81 -15.77
N ASN A 21 25.59 -9.91 -15.91
CA ASN A 21 24.63 -8.81 -15.83
C ASN A 21 23.87 -8.78 -14.49
N GLN A 22 24.46 -9.32 -13.42
CA GLN A 22 23.86 -9.22 -12.08
C GLN A 22 23.58 -7.76 -11.73
N LEU A 23 22.41 -7.51 -11.18
CA LEU A 23 21.93 -6.18 -10.81
C LEU A 23 21.46 -6.18 -9.35
N ASP A 24 22.19 -5.48 -8.49
CA ASP A 24 21.85 -5.33 -7.07
C ASP A 24 20.98 -4.08 -6.89
N ILE A 25 19.68 -4.30 -6.63
CA ILE A 25 18.67 -3.23 -6.53
C ILE A 25 18.52 -2.74 -5.11
N LEU A 26 18.49 -3.62 -4.12
CA LEU A 26 18.44 -3.26 -2.71
C LEU A 26 19.64 -3.79 -1.98
N LYS A 27 20.22 -2.93 -1.13
CA LYS A 27 21.50 -3.17 -0.45
C LYS A 27 21.32 -2.88 1.03
N ASN A 28 21.32 -3.94 1.83
CA ASN A 28 21.31 -3.86 3.30
C ASN A 28 20.22 -2.95 3.87
N ILE A 29 18.96 -3.13 3.41
CA ILE A 29 17.81 -2.35 3.88
C ILE A 29 17.43 -2.79 5.27
N ASN A 30 17.39 -1.84 6.19
CA ASN A 30 16.92 -2.01 7.58
C ASN A 30 15.77 -1.03 7.82
N ILE A 31 14.55 -1.55 8.06
CA ILE A 31 13.32 -0.75 8.28
C ILE A 31 12.51 -1.37 9.38
N ASN A 32 12.03 -0.53 10.30
CA ASN A 32 10.98 -0.87 11.25
C ASN A 32 9.79 0.08 11.02
N ILE A 33 8.57 -0.46 10.87
CA ILE A 33 7.34 0.33 10.77
C ILE A 33 6.40 -0.12 11.88
N SER A 34 5.95 0.85 12.68
CA SER A 34 5.05 0.60 13.79
C SER A 34 3.61 0.41 13.33
N LYS A 35 2.83 -0.34 14.11
CA LYS A 35 1.39 -0.47 13.87
C LYS A 35 0.71 0.89 14.01
N GLY A 36 -0.14 1.23 13.03
CA GLY A 36 -0.84 2.52 12.99
C GLY A 36 0.04 3.69 12.57
N GLU A 37 1.21 3.46 11.96
CA GLU A 37 2.08 4.52 11.46
C GLU A 37 1.69 4.93 10.04
N PHE A 38 1.73 6.22 9.74
CA PHE A 38 1.66 6.75 8.38
C PHE A 38 3.06 7.19 7.94
N VAL A 39 3.70 6.42 7.08
CA VAL A 39 5.09 6.63 6.64
C VAL A 39 5.18 6.81 5.13
N ALA A 40 6.04 7.71 4.67
CA ALA A 40 6.39 7.84 3.26
C ALA A 40 7.77 7.25 2.97
N ILE A 41 7.90 6.55 1.85
CA ILE A 41 9.17 6.13 1.27
C ILE A 41 9.40 6.96 0.00
N VAL A 42 10.43 7.80 0.03
CA VAL A 42 10.76 8.72 -1.07
C VAL A 42 12.08 8.37 -1.72
N GLY A 43 12.26 8.79 -2.97
CA GLY A 43 13.51 8.62 -3.71
C GLY A 43 13.32 8.92 -5.20
N ALA A 44 14.41 9.13 -5.92
CA ALA A 44 14.39 9.33 -7.36
C ALA A 44 13.89 8.08 -8.12
N SER A 45 13.55 8.25 -9.40
CA SER A 45 13.26 7.09 -10.27
C SER A 45 14.51 6.18 -10.31
N GLY A 46 14.29 4.87 -10.25
CA GLY A 46 15.36 3.88 -10.23
C GLY A 46 16.04 3.66 -8.87
N SER A 47 15.65 4.36 -7.80
CA SER A 47 16.27 4.18 -6.46
C SER A 47 15.93 2.85 -5.77
N GLY A 48 15.05 2.02 -6.32
CA GLY A 48 14.64 0.74 -5.74
C GLY A 48 13.28 0.74 -5.03
N LYS A 49 12.52 1.86 -5.03
CA LYS A 49 11.24 1.99 -4.31
C LYS A 49 10.21 0.90 -4.67
N SER A 50 9.98 0.66 -5.96
CA SER A 50 9.01 -0.36 -6.40
C SER A 50 9.46 -1.78 -6.03
N THR A 51 10.77 -2.04 -6.04
CA THR A 51 11.32 -3.32 -5.58
C THR A 51 11.13 -3.49 -4.08
N LEU A 52 11.41 -2.45 -3.29
CA LEU A 52 11.17 -2.45 -1.85
C LEU A 52 9.69 -2.63 -1.52
N MET A 53 8.81 -1.91 -2.25
CA MET A 53 7.36 -2.07 -2.14
C MET A 53 6.91 -3.50 -2.40
N ASN A 54 7.43 -4.14 -3.44
CA ASN A 54 7.06 -5.51 -3.79
C ASN A 54 7.48 -6.50 -2.68
N ILE A 55 8.60 -6.26 -2.01
CA ILE A 55 9.03 -7.09 -0.87
C ILE A 55 8.15 -6.82 0.35
N ILE A 56 7.92 -5.54 0.71
CA ILE A 56 7.01 -5.17 1.81
C ILE A 56 5.62 -5.78 1.57
N GLY A 57 5.16 -5.69 0.33
CA GLY A 57 3.86 -6.20 -0.11
C GLY A 57 3.78 -7.73 -0.26
N ALA A 58 4.86 -8.45 0.01
CA ALA A 58 4.95 -9.90 -0.20
C ALA A 58 4.54 -10.32 -1.64
N LEU A 59 4.81 -9.44 -2.63
CA LEU A 59 4.66 -9.72 -4.06
C LEU A 59 5.92 -10.34 -4.66
N ASP A 60 7.07 -10.05 -4.04
CA ASP A 60 8.37 -10.61 -4.40
C ASP A 60 9.15 -10.95 -3.13
N ARG A 61 10.19 -11.77 -3.24
CA ARG A 61 11.05 -12.17 -2.13
C ARG A 61 12.38 -11.44 -2.21
N GLN A 62 12.94 -11.13 -1.05
CA GLN A 62 14.32 -10.69 -0.91
C GLN A 62 15.29 -11.80 -1.34
N THR A 63 16.50 -11.40 -1.72
CA THR A 63 17.61 -12.33 -1.98
C THR A 63 18.24 -12.83 -0.68
N SER A 64 18.41 -11.93 0.30
CA SER A 64 18.86 -12.27 1.65
C SER A 64 18.28 -11.30 2.68
N GLY A 65 18.51 -11.57 3.95
CA GLY A 65 17.97 -10.82 5.07
C GLY A 65 16.69 -11.42 5.65
N GLU A 66 16.19 -10.82 6.72
CA GLU A 66 15.02 -11.27 7.45
C GLU A 66 13.87 -10.26 7.31
N TYR A 67 12.67 -10.74 6.95
CA TYR A 67 11.47 -9.92 6.92
C TYR A 67 10.40 -10.51 7.83
N ILE A 68 10.05 -9.76 8.89
CA ILE A 68 9.00 -10.10 9.84
C ILE A 68 7.81 -9.17 9.61
N LEU A 69 6.64 -9.74 9.40
CA LEU A 69 5.35 -9.06 9.26
C LEU A 69 4.42 -9.50 10.39
N ASP A 70 4.06 -8.58 11.28
CA ASP A 70 3.20 -8.84 12.45
C ASP A 70 3.64 -10.08 13.24
N GLY A 71 4.95 -10.16 13.54
CA GLY A 71 5.58 -11.28 14.27
C GLY A 71 5.80 -12.55 13.45
N ILE A 72 5.44 -12.59 12.17
CA ILE A 72 5.59 -13.75 11.29
C ILE A 72 6.80 -13.55 10.37
N ASP A 73 7.78 -14.45 10.40
CA ASP A 73 8.91 -14.44 9.47
C ASP A 73 8.45 -14.90 8.08
N VAL A 74 8.13 -13.92 7.23
CA VAL A 74 7.65 -14.17 5.87
C VAL A 74 8.75 -14.69 4.92
N SER A 75 10.02 -14.58 5.32
CA SER A 75 11.15 -15.12 4.54
C SER A 75 11.10 -16.64 4.43
N LYS A 76 10.51 -17.32 5.43
CA LYS A 76 10.45 -18.77 5.56
C LYS A 76 9.15 -19.41 5.12
N ILE A 77 8.16 -18.60 4.74
CA ILE A 77 6.81 -19.08 4.39
C ILE A 77 6.77 -19.53 2.93
N ASN A 78 6.04 -20.59 2.61
CA ASN A 78 5.77 -21.02 1.24
C ASN A 78 4.83 -20.05 0.51
N ASP A 79 4.77 -20.12 -0.83
CA ASP A 79 4.05 -19.15 -1.66
C ASP A 79 2.52 -19.17 -1.44
N ASN A 80 1.93 -20.33 -1.09
CA ASN A 80 0.51 -20.42 -0.82
C ASN A 80 0.14 -19.63 0.45
N ASN A 81 0.87 -19.87 1.54
CA ASN A 81 0.67 -19.16 2.80
C ASN A 81 1.02 -17.67 2.69
N LEU A 82 2.03 -17.31 1.87
CA LEU A 82 2.38 -15.92 1.60
C LEU A 82 1.25 -15.19 0.87
N SER A 83 0.58 -15.85 -0.06
CA SER A 83 -0.59 -15.31 -0.76
C SER A 83 -1.77 -15.08 0.17
N GLU A 84 -1.99 -15.97 1.15
CA GLU A 84 -3.01 -15.81 2.17
C GLU A 84 -2.72 -14.64 3.09
N ILE A 85 -1.47 -14.51 3.59
CA ILE A 85 -1.03 -13.39 4.42
C ILE A 85 -1.21 -12.08 3.66
N ARG A 86 -0.78 -12.00 2.40
CA ARG A 86 -0.95 -10.83 1.55
C ARG A 86 -2.42 -10.45 1.41
N ASN A 87 -3.29 -11.39 1.07
CA ASN A 87 -4.73 -11.13 0.91
C ASN A 87 -5.38 -10.63 2.21
N LYS A 88 -4.93 -11.11 3.37
CA LYS A 88 -5.50 -10.78 4.67
C LYS A 88 -4.95 -9.48 5.25
N LYS A 89 -3.63 -9.25 5.14
CA LYS A 89 -2.93 -8.20 5.89
C LYS A 89 -2.57 -6.97 5.08
N ILE A 90 -2.60 -7.04 3.75
CA ILE A 90 -2.08 -5.97 2.89
C ILE A 90 -3.10 -5.56 1.85
N GLY A 91 -3.49 -4.28 1.87
CA GLY A 91 -4.27 -3.64 0.82
C GLY A 91 -3.36 -2.84 -0.13
N PHE A 92 -3.50 -3.05 -1.43
CA PHE A 92 -2.68 -2.36 -2.45
C PHE A 92 -3.46 -1.27 -3.17
N VAL A 93 -2.83 -0.10 -3.31
CA VAL A 93 -3.28 1.00 -4.15
C VAL A 93 -2.14 1.39 -5.09
N PHE A 94 -2.31 1.16 -6.39
CA PHE A 94 -1.31 1.44 -7.42
C PHE A 94 -1.63 2.76 -8.15
N GLN A 95 -0.63 3.35 -8.79
CA GLN A 95 -0.75 4.56 -9.59
C GLN A 95 -1.83 4.44 -10.68
N THR A 96 -1.93 3.29 -11.33
CA THR A 96 -2.88 3.01 -12.42
C THR A 96 -4.18 2.37 -11.96
N SER A 97 -4.49 2.39 -10.63
CA SER A 97 -5.65 1.77 -9.98
C SER A 97 -5.83 0.25 -10.20
N ASN A 98 -5.39 -0.30 -11.32
CA ASN A 98 -5.42 -1.74 -11.65
C ASN A 98 -6.78 -2.41 -11.38
N LEU A 99 -7.88 -1.74 -11.77
CA LEU A 99 -9.22 -2.32 -11.72
C LEU A 99 -9.40 -3.33 -12.86
N ILE A 100 -10.20 -4.36 -12.60
CA ILE A 100 -10.56 -5.35 -13.62
C ILE A 100 -11.53 -4.70 -14.62
N PRO A 101 -11.16 -4.55 -15.90
CA PRO A 101 -11.90 -3.69 -16.85
C PRO A 101 -13.33 -4.12 -17.15
N ARG A 102 -13.61 -5.43 -17.09
CA ARG A 102 -14.93 -6.02 -17.40
C ARG A 102 -15.80 -6.25 -16.17
N THR A 103 -15.42 -5.65 -15.04
CA THR A 103 -16.06 -5.83 -13.75
C THR A 103 -16.40 -4.47 -13.18
N ASN A 104 -17.63 -4.25 -12.71
CA ASN A 104 -18.06 -2.97 -12.15
C ASN A 104 -17.37 -2.65 -10.83
N SER A 105 -17.59 -1.43 -10.31
CA SER A 105 -16.96 -0.94 -9.07
C SER A 105 -17.26 -1.86 -7.89
N LEU A 106 -18.52 -2.27 -7.70
CA LEU A 106 -18.92 -3.13 -6.60
C LEU A 106 -18.18 -4.48 -6.63
N HIS A 107 -18.12 -5.12 -7.79
CA HIS A 107 -17.46 -6.40 -7.95
C HIS A 107 -15.94 -6.31 -7.91
N ASN A 108 -15.34 -5.19 -8.32
CA ASN A 108 -13.92 -4.93 -8.10
C ASN A 108 -13.57 -4.88 -6.60
N VAL A 109 -14.43 -4.22 -5.80
CA VAL A 109 -14.21 -4.10 -4.35
C VAL A 109 -14.45 -5.40 -3.61
N GLU A 110 -15.44 -6.22 -4.01
CA GLU A 110 -15.73 -7.50 -3.35
C GLU A 110 -14.69 -8.60 -3.64
N LEU A 111 -13.88 -8.45 -4.70
CA LEU A 111 -13.01 -9.49 -5.18
C LEU A 111 -12.01 -10.06 -4.14
N PRO A 112 -11.30 -9.24 -3.34
CA PRO A 112 -10.42 -9.77 -2.29
C PRO A 112 -11.16 -10.63 -1.26
N MET A 113 -12.41 -10.26 -0.94
CA MET A 113 -13.27 -10.98 -0.01
C MET A 113 -13.76 -12.32 -0.59
N LEU A 114 -13.96 -12.38 -1.91
CA LEU A 114 -14.27 -13.63 -2.60
C LEU A 114 -13.13 -14.63 -2.47
N TYR A 115 -11.89 -14.18 -2.70
CA TYR A 115 -10.69 -15.03 -2.52
C TYR A 115 -10.47 -15.44 -1.06
N TYR A 116 -10.93 -14.64 -0.11
CA TYR A 116 -10.87 -14.97 1.31
C TYR A 116 -11.96 -15.96 1.76
N GLY A 117 -12.92 -16.27 0.88
CA GLY A 117 -14.01 -17.23 1.17
C GLY A 117 -15.21 -16.62 1.90
N ILE A 118 -15.36 -15.29 1.92
CA ILE A 118 -16.50 -14.62 2.55
C ILE A 118 -17.77 -14.87 1.72
N ASP A 119 -18.88 -15.17 2.37
CA ASP A 119 -20.16 -15.41 1.72
C ASP A 119 -20.64 -14.18 0.92
N ARG A 120 -21.46 -14.45 -0.11
CA ARG A 120 -21.89 -13.44 -1.09
C ARG A 120 -22.61 -12.24 -0.46
N LYS A 121 -23.49 -12.49 0.51
CA LYS A 121 -24.29 -11.43 1.14
C LYS A 121 -23.41 -10.49 1.94
N THR A 122 -22.53 -11.04 2.74
CA THR A 122 -21.57 -10.29 3.58
C THR A 122 -20.62 -9.44 2.73
N ARG A 123 -19.98 -10.03 1.69
CA ARG A 123 -19.02 -9.28 0.86
C ARG A 123 -19.68 -8.19 0.04
N ILE A 124 -20.90 -8.38 -0.48
CA ILE A 124 -21.63 -7.34 -1.22
C ILE A 124 -21.98 -6.16 -0.29
N ASN A 125 -22.47 -6.43 0.91
CA ASN A 125 -22.78 -5.37 1.88
C ASN A 125 -21.53 -4.61 2.27
N LYS A 126 -20.43 -5.31 2.56
CA LYS A 126 -19.15 -4.69 2.90
C LYS A 126 -18.58 -3.86 1.75
N ALA A 127 -18.69 -4.34 0.51
CA ALA A 127 -18.24 -3.58 -0.66
C ALA A 127 -19.06 -2.29 -0.86
N LYS A 128 -20.37 -2.29 -0.59
CA LYS A 128 -21.22 -1.08 -0.60
C LYS A 128 -20.78 -0.07 0.45
N GLU A 129 -20.55 -0.51 1.69
CA GLU A 129 -20.05 0.35 2.78
C GLU A 129 -18.70 0.99 2.42
N LEU A 130 -17.78 0.21 1.84
CA LEU A 130 -16.48 0.72 1.44
C LEU A 130 -16.56 1.70 0.27
N LEU A 131 -17.43 1.47 -0.71
CA LEU A 131 -17.68 2.44 -1.78
C LEU A 131 -18.30 3.74 -1.25
N GLN A 132 -19.21 3.66 -0.29
CA GLN A 132 -19.76 4.83 0.39
C GLN A 132 -18.69 5.59 1.19
N LEU A 133 -17.77 4.89 1.88
CA LEU A 133 -16.66 5.49 2.61
C LEU A 133 -15.79 6.40 1.73
N VAL A 134 -15.61 6.02 0.45
CA VAL A 134 -14.79 6.76 -0.52
C VAL A 134 -15.62 7.67 -1.45
N GLY A 135 -16.94 7.86 -1.18
CA GLY A 135 -17.85 8.70 -1.95
C GLY A 135 -18.09 8.18 -3.38
N MET A 136 -18.36 6.87 -3.49
CA MET A 136 -18.59 6.18 -4.76
C MET A 136 -19.91 5.38 -4.77
N GLU A 137 -20.86 5.73 -3.88
CA GLU A 137 -22.15 5.08 -3.76
C GLU A 137 -22.99 5.13 -5.05
N ASP A 138 -22.94 6.24 -5.79
CA ASP A 138 -23.66 6.43 -7.05
C ASP A 138 -22.97 5.78 -8.25
N ARG A 139 -21.81 5.14 -8.06
CA ARG A 139 -20.98 4.56 -9.11
C ARG A 139 -20.72 3.08 -8.94
N MET A 140 -21.49 2.41 -8.08
CA MET A 140 -21.30 0.97 -7.76
C MET A 140 -21.43 0.05 -8.99
N THR A 141 -22.30 0.39 -9.92
CA THR A 141 -22.58 -0.42 -11.13
C THR A 141 -21.73 -0.03 -12.34
N HIS A 142 -20.98 1.08 -12.26
CA HIS A 142 -20.17 1.57 -13.38
C HIS A 142 -18.92 0.69 -13.60
N LEU A 143 -18.57 0.52 -14.87
CA LEU A 143 -17.34 -0.12 -15.31
C LEU A 143 -16.16 0.88 -15.20
N PRO A 144 -14.91 0.41 -15.09
CA PRO A 144 -13.75 1.29 -14.98
C PRO A 144 -13.58 2.31 -16.11
N ASN A 145 -14.00 1.98 -17.34
CA ASN A 145 -13.96 2.89 -18.49
C ASN A 145 -15.03 3.99 -18.44
N GLU A 146 -16.02 3.88 -17.57
CA GLU A 146 -17.07 4.88 -17.33
C GLU A 146 -16.71 5.84 -16.19
N LEU A 147 -15.56 5.63 -15.54
CA LEU A 147 -15.09 6.38 -14.38
C LEU A 147 -13.94 7.33 -14.75
N SER A 148 -13.89 8.50 -14.11
CA SER A 148 -12.71 9.37 -14.15
C SER A 148 -11.49 8.70 -13.48
N GLY A 149 -10.29 9.25 -13.67
CA GLY A 149 -9.06 8.77 -13.03
C GLY A 149 -9.18 8.71 -11.52
N GLY A 150 -9.66 9.80 -10.90
CA GLY A 150 -9.86 9.87 -9.45
C GLY A 150 -10.97 8.95 -8.94
N GLN A 151 -12.03 8.75 -9.71
CA GLN A 151 -13.08 7.79 -9.37
C GLN A 151 -12.53 6.37 -9.37
N ARG A 152 -11.74 5.98 -10.39
CA ARG A 152 -11.05 4.68 -10.41
C ARG A 152 -10.13 4.51 -9.20
N GLN A 153 -9.39 5.55 -8.84
CA GLN A 153 -8.48 5.49 -7.69
C GLN A 153 -9.24 5.31 -6.37
N ARG A 154 -10.36 6.00 -6.19
CA ARG A 154 -11.23 5.81 -5.00
C ARG A 154 -11.80 4.39 -4.93
N VAL A 155 -12.22 3.80 -6.04
CA VAL A 155 -12.63 2.38 -6.08
C VAL A 155 -11.45 1.45 -5.73
N ALA A 156 -10.22 1.74 -6.19
CA ALA A 156 -9.03 0.96 -5.83
C ALA A 156 -8.71 1.05 -4.32
N ILE A 157 -8.90 2.23 -3.70
CA ILE A 157 -8.77 2.38 -2.24
C ILE A 157 -9.83 1.56 -1.50
N ALA A 158 -11.09 1.61 -1.93
CA ALA A 158 -12.15 0.78 -1.36
C ALA A 158 -11.82 -0.72 -1.46
N ARG A 159 -11.31 -1.17 -2.61
CA ARG A 159 -10.83 -2.55 -2.82
C ARG A 159 -9.69 -2.90 -1.87
N ALA A 160 -8.73 -1.99 -1.67
CA ALA A 160 -7.62 -2.21 -0.75
C ALA A 160 -8.09 -2.45 0.69
N LEU A 161 -9.20 -1.86 1.11
CA LEU A 161 -9.79 -2.00 2.45
C LEU A 161 -10.67 -3.25 2.63
N ALA A 162 -10.95 -4.01 1.57
CA ALA A 162 -11.98 -5.05 1.55
C ALA A 162 -11.84 -6.09 2.67
N ASN A 163 -10.64 -6.63 2.89
CA ASN A 163 -10.35 -7.63 3.91
C ASN A 163 -9.91 -7.02 5.25
N ASN A 164 -10.16 -5.74 5.48
CA ASN A 164 -9.77 -5.05 6.71
C ASN A 164 -8.26 -5.18 7.03
N PRO A 165 -7.36 -4.85 6.08
CA PRO A 165 -5.93 -5.12 6.19
C PRO A 165 -5.26 -4.30 7.31
N ASP A 166 -4.14 -4.80 7.83
CA ASP A 166 -3.31 -4.07 8.79
C ASP A 166 -2.49 -2.96 8.12
N ILE A 167 -2.16 -3.15 6.83
CA ILE A 167 -1.32 -2.25 6.02
C ILE A 167 -2.04 -1.84 4.75
N ILE A 168 -1.99 -0.55 4.42
CA ILE A 168 -2.28 -0.03 3.08
C ILE A 168 -0.96 0.39 2.45
N LEU A 169 -0.62 -0.24 1.33
CA LEU A 169 0.58 0.04 0.57
C LEU A 169 0.19 0.80 -0.70
N ALA A 170 0.52 2.10 -0.76
CA ALA A 170 0.11 3.01 -1.81
C ALA A 170 1.33 3.45 -2.65
N ASP A 171 1.37 3.03 -3.93
CA ASP A 171 2.43 3.36 -4.88
C ASP A 171 1.99 4.49 -5.80
N GLU A 172 2.58 5.68 -5.63
CA GLU A 172 2.29 6.88 -6.40
C GLU A 172 0.77 7.13 -6.59
N PRO A 173 -0.05 7.09 -5.52
CA PRO A 173 -1.50 6.98 -5.64
C PRO A 173 -2.17 8.19 -6.28
N THR A 174 -1.46 9.30 -6.43
CA THR A 174 -1.93 10.55 -7.05
C THR A 174 -1.20 10.90 -8.34
N GLY A 175 -0.16 10.15 -8.71
CA GLY A 175 0.75 10.51 -9.81
C GLY A 175 0.13 10.57 -11.21
N ALA A 176 -1.10 10.06 -11.40
CA ALA A 176 -1.85 10.15 -12.65
C ALA A 176 -3.09 11.06 -12.54
N LEU A 177 -3.19 11.89 -11.47
CA LEU A 177 -4.35 12.72 -11.16
C LEU A 177 -3.99 14.21 -11.21
N ASP A 178 -4.99 15.04 -11.49
CA ASP A 178 -4.86 16.48 -11.25
C ASP A 178 -4.77 16.80 -9.75
N SER A 179 -4.35 18.02 -9.42
CA SER A 179 -4.06 18.42 -8.03
C SER A 179 -5.30 18.36 -7.12
N GLU A 180 -6.49 18.70 -7.63
CA GLU A 180 -7.72 18.70 -6.85
C GLU A 180 -8.16 17.27 -6.54
N THR A 181 -8.17 16.42 -7.57
CA THR A 181 -8.51 15.00 -7.44
C THR A 181 -7.47 14.27 -6.56
N GLY A 182 -6.18 14.61 -6.70
CA GLY A 182 -5.11 14.08 -5.85
C GLY A 182 -5.30 14.45 -4.38
N ARG A 183 -5.77 15.68 -4.07
CA ARG A 183 -6.09 16.09 -2.71
C ARG A 183 -7.18 15.22 -2.10
N ILE A 184 -8.27 14.98 -2.84
CA ILE A 184 -9.36 14.11 -2.37
C ILE A 184 -8.84 12.70 -2.02
N VAL A 185 -7.94 12.15 -2.84
CA VAL A 185 -7.32 10.84 -2.57
C VAL A 185 -6.49 10.87 -1.29
N MET A 186 -5.68 11.90 -1.07
CA MET A 186 -4.89 12.03 0.16
C MET A 186 -5.78 12.23 1.40
N ASP A 187 -6.85 13.00 1.29
CA ASP A 187 -7.82 13.19 2.38
C ASP A 187 -8.48 11.87 2.80
N ILE A 188 -8.74 10.97 1.85
CA ILE A 188 -9.23 9.62 2.15
C ILE A 188 -8.17 8.82 2.93
N PHE A 189 -6.88 8.87 2.57
CA PHE A 189 -5.82 8.20 3.33
C PHE A 189 -5.71 8.76 4.75
N HIS A 190 -5.72 10.07 4.92
CA HIS A 190 -5.71 10.70 6.24
C HIS A 190 -6.92 10.25 7.07
N LYS A 191 -8.13 10.29 6.51
CA LYS A 191 -9.34 9.83 7.17
C LYS A 191 -9.23 8.37 7.63
N ILE A 192 -8.76 7.48 6.75
CA ILE A 192 -8.58 6.05 7.08
C ILE A 192 -7.55 5.89 8.22
N HIS A 193 -6.42 6.59 8.13
CA HIS A 193 -5.38 6.53 9.15
C HIS A 193 -5.92 7.01 10.51
N GLU A 194 -6.55 8.18 10.56
CA GLU A 194 -6.98 8.82 11.80
C GLU A 194 -8.19 8.15 12.44
N THR A 195 -9.16 7.68 11.63
CA THR A 195 -10.39 7.09 12.16
C THR A 195 -10.32 5.59 12.39
N GLN A 196 -9.42 4.88 11.69
CA GLN A 196 -9.32 3.43 11.76
C GLN A 196 -7.95 2.94 12.28
N GLY A 197 -6.99 3.84 12.52
CA GLY A 197 -5.66 3.49 13.02
C GLY A 197 -4.86 2.60 12.08
N ARG A 198 -5.09 2.67 10.75
CA ARG A 198 -4.39 1.83 9.77
C ARG A 198 -2.96 2.28 9.57
N THR A 199 -2.07 1.31 9.40
CA THR A 199 -0.71 1.58 8.93
C THR A 199 -0.77 1.88 7.44
N ILE A 200 -0.22 3.03 7.03
CA ILE A 200 -0.17 3.43 5.63
C ILE A 200 1.28 3.66 5.23
N ILE A 201 1.68 3.01 4.14
CA ILE A 201 3.00 3.19 3.54
C ILE A 201 2.78 3.84 2.16
N LEU A 202 3.15 5.11 2.07
CA LEU A 202 3.05 5.90 0.85
C LEU A 202 4.39 5.89 0.12
N ILE A 203 4.41 5.39 -1.09
CA ILE A 203 5.58 5.48 -1.97
C ILE A 203 5.35 6.64 -2.92
N THR A 204 6.24 7.61 -2.92
CA THR A 204 6.12 8.79 -3.78
C THR A 204 7.47 9.44 -4.05
N HIS A 205 7.57 10.17 -5.15
CA HIS A 205 8.68 11.08 -5.41
C HIS A 205 8.32 12.55 -5.03
N GLU A 206 7.07 12.81 -4.64
CA GLU A 206 6.57 14.13 -4.28
C GLU A 206 6.82 14.42 -2.79
N MET A 207 7.79 15.29 -2.49
CA MET A 207 8.09 15.69 -1.12
C MET A 207 6.94 16.40 -0.41
N LYS A 208 6.05 17.07 -1.16
CA LYS A 208 4.85 17.71 -0.61
C LYS A 208 3.93 16.65 0.03
N LEU A 209 3.63 15.56 -0.66
CA LEU A 209 2.81 14.47 -0.13
C LEU A 209 3.51 13.75 1.01
N ALA A 210 4.82 13.50 0.88
CA ALA A 210 5.60 12.88 1.94
C ALA A 210 5.60 13.71 3.24
N SER A 211 5.59 15.03 3.14
CA SER A 211 5.54 15.92 4.31
C SER A 211 4.23 15.86 5.09
N GLU A 212 3.19 15.27 4.52
CA GLU A 212 1.89 15.04 5.16
C GLU A 212 1.84 13.73 5.96
N THR A 213 2.91 12.92 5.95
CA THR A 213 3.01 11.68 6.74
C THR A 213 3.76 11.91 8.04
N GLN A 214 3.70 10.95 8.97
CA GLN A 214 4.38 11.05 10.27
C GLN A 214 5.91 10.91 10.16
N ARG A 215 6.39 10.10 9.20
CA ARG A 215 7.82 9.85 8.98
C ARG A 215 8.12 9.70 7.49
N ILE A 216 9.29 10.16 7.09
CA ILE A 216 9.81 10.03 5.74
C ILE A 216 11.07 9.17 5.78
N ILE A 217 11.13 8.13 4.97
CA ILE A 217 12.30 7.29 4.73
C ILE A 217 12.81 7.63 3.33
N THR A 218 14.08 7.99 3.20
CA THR A 218 14.68 8.36 1.91
C THR A 218 15.52 7.21 1.37
N LEU A 219 15.13 6.70 0.21
CA LEU A 219 15.80 5.63 -0.51
C LEU A 219 16.61 6.22 -1.69
N LYS A 220 17.88 5.87 -1.79
CA LYS A 220 18.76 6.26 -2.90
C LYS A 220 19.69 5.10 -3.26
N ASP A 221 19.79 4.79 -4.54
CA ASP A 221 20.70 3.76 -5.10
C ASP A 221 20.63 2.40 -4.37
N GLY A 222 19.41 2.05 -3.91
CA GLY A 222 19.13 0.80 -3.21
C GLY A 222 19.46 0.81 -1.71
N GLU A 223 19.75 1.97 -1.11
CA GLU A 223 20.11 2.13 0.30
C GLU A 223 19.21 3.18 0.97
N ILE A 224 18.95 3.02 2.27
CA ILE A 224 18.31 4.05 3.09
C ILE A 224 19.37 5.07 3.48
N ILE A 225 19.24 6.29 3.00
CA ILE A 225 20.19 7.38 3.27
C ILE A 225 19.74 8.33 4.38
N GLY A 226 18.51 8.19 4.86
CA GLY A 226 18.01 9.01 5.95
C GLY A 226 16.56 8.74 6.30
N GLU A 227 16.22 9.11 7.52
CA GLU A 227 14.87 9.11 8.06
C GLU A 227 14.59 10.46 8.74
N LYS A 228 13.37 10.95 8.60
CA LYS A 228 12.92 12.20 9.19
C LYS A 228 11.53 12.06 9.76
N ASN A 229 11.34 12.38 11.03
CA ASN A 229 10.02 12.54 11.61
C ASN A 229 9.44 13.91 11.27
N ASN A 230 8.18 13.94 10.86
CA ASN A 230 7.46 15.18 10.59
C ASN A 230 6.62 15.58 11.81
N SER A 231 6.35 16.88 11.93
CA SER A 231 5.32 17.38 12.85
C SER A 231 3.94 17.09 12.25
N TYR A 232 3.53 15.83 12.32
CA TYR A 232 2.22 15.39 11.82
C TYR A 232 1.11 16.08 12.62
N LYS A 233 0.26 16.84 11.91
CA LYS A 233 -0.95 17.41 12.51
C LYS A 233 -2.13 16.53 12.10
N ASN A 234 -2.81 15.97 13.09
CA ASN A 234 -4.08 15.30 12.85
C ASN A 234 -5.09 16.34 12.32
N ILE A 235 -5.48 16.21 11.05
CA ILE A 235 -6.31 17.20 10.35
C ILE A 235 -7.77 17.13 10.82
N PHE A 236 -8.21 15.96 11.32
CA PHE A 236 -9.58 15.71 11.75
C PHE A 236 -9.81 15.83 13.26
N SER A 237 -8.78 16.07 14.05
CA SER A 237 -8.90 16.28 15.52
C SER A 237 -9.37 17.69 15.91
N LEU A 238 -9.70 18.56 14.94
CA LEU A 238 -10.09 19.96 15.13
C LEU A 238 -11.60 20.19 14.84
N VAL A 239 -12.41 19.15 14.76
CA VAL A 239 -13.87 19.25 14.59
C VAL A 239 -14.58 18.66 15.79
#